data_f01e05f9bc1a0f1ea5e585e4279d2124
#
_entry.id   f01e05f9bc1a0f1ea5e585e4279d2124
#
_cell.length_a   1.000
_cell.length_b   1.000
_cell.length_c   1.000
_cell.angle_alpha   90.00
_cell.angle_beta   90.00
_cell.angle_gamma   90.00
#
_symmetry.space_group_name_H-M   'P 1'
#
loop_
_entity.id
_entity.type
_entity.pdbx_description
1 polymer ?
#
loop_
_entity_poly.entity_id
_entity_poly.type
_entity_poly.pdbx_seq_one_letter_code
_entity_poly.pdbx_strand_id
1 'polypeptide(L)'
;MSLRPSRALLGNLLVLLALALVAWLLLRLHLDDNGWMPAPRRAPLWTAIASVGGYAALCALLWWQGRPRRERIDPAQRPILLVWASQTGFAAQLAERSADALRSAGLAVRLRSIEQLDAALLADSERALFIASTTGEGDPPDHAAPFLRRLMTATPSLGHLHYGVLALGDHSYAHFCAFGHQLDDW
;
A
#
# COMPACT_ATOMS: atom_id res chain seq x y z
N MET A 1 -24.63 10.42 -12.00
CA MET A 1 -23.22 10.17 -11.62
C MET A 1 -23.16 9.93 -10.12
N SER A 2 -23.30 8.68 -9.66
CA SER A 2 -23.25 8.37 -8.22
C SER A 2 -21.78 8.18 -7.80
N LEU A 3 -21.26 9.16 -7.11
CA LEU A 3 -19.94 9.10 -6.47
C LEU A 3 -20.01 8.05 -5.34
N ARG A 4 -19.59 6.83 -5.59
CA ARG A 4 -19.33 5.87 -4.49
C ARG A 4 -18.13 6.38 -3.70
N PRO A 5 -18.28 6.69 -2.40
CA PRO A 5 -17.17 7.13 -1.58
C PRO A 5 -16.07 6.05 -1.60
N SER A 6 -14.83 6.46 -1.82
CA SER A 6 -13.70 5.53 -1.80
C SER A 6 -13.60 4.89 -0.40
N ARG A 7 -13.23 3.61 -0.33
CA ARG A 7 -13.09 2.87 0.95
C ARG A 7 -12.16 3.58 1.94
N ALA A 8 -11.18 4.33 1.44
CA ALA A 8 -10.30 5.17 2.24
C ALA A 8 -11.04 6.35 2.88
N LEU A 9 -11.97 7.01 2.17
CA LEU A 9 -12.80 8.08 2.72
C LEU A 9 -13.71 7.56 3.84
N LEU A 10 -14.26 6.35 3.67
CA LEU A 10 -15.11 5.73 4.70
C LEU A 10 -14.28 5.38 5.95
N GLY A 11 -13.06 4.86 5.78
CA GLY A 11 -12.14 4.55 6.88
C GLY A 11 -11.73 5.80 7.65
N ASN A 12 -11.35 6.86 6.95
CA ASN A 12 -10.97 8.14 7.57
C ASN A 12 -12.15 8.78 8.31
N LEU A 13 -13.35 8.69 7.74
CA LEU A 13 -14.57 9.21 8.40
C LEU A 13 -14.88 8.45 9.69
N LEU A 14 -14.73 7.13 9.71
CA LEU A 14 -14.90 6.30 10.91
C LEU A 14 -13.89 6.64 12.01
N VAL A 15 -12.64 6.86 11.64
CA VAL A 15 -11.58 7.29 12.58
C VAL A 15 -11.90 8.66 13.16
N LEU A 16 -12.31 9.62 12.32
CA LEU A 16 -12.70 10.95 12.77
C LEU A 16 -13.91 10.91 13.70
N LEU A 17 -14.92 10.11 13.41
CA LEU A 17 -16.08 9.93 14.27
C LEU A 17 -15.70 9.27 15.61
N ALA A 18 -14.82 8.29 15.62
CA ALA A 18 -14.31 7.68 16.85
C ALA A 18 -13.54 8.68 17.71
N LEU A 19 -12.67 9.48 17.10
CA LEU A 19 -11.94 10.55 17.80
C LEU A 19 -12.87 11.63 18.33
N ALA A 20 -13.88 12.04 17.56
CA ALA A 20 -14.89 13.02 17.99
C ALA A 20 -15.71 12.49 19.17
N LEU A 21 -16.07 11.20 19.16
CA LEU A 21 -16.79 10.54 20.26
C LEU A 21 -15.93 10.51 21.54
N VAL A 22 -14.66 10.14 21.42
CA VAL A 22 -13.72 10.13 22.56
C VAL A 22 -13.53 11.55 23.10
N ALA A 23 -13.34 12.53 22.23
CA ALA A 23 -13.22 13.93 22.62
C ALA A 23 -14.49 14.44 23.33
N TRP A 24 -15.67 14.08 22.82
CA TRP A 24 -16.95 14.45 23.43
C TRP A 24 -17.15 13.79 24.79
N LEU A 25 -16.78 12.49 24.95
CA LEU A 25 -16.81 11.81 26.24
C LEU A 25 -15.87 12.42 27.25
N LEU A 26 -14.64 12.75 26.84
CA LEU A 26 -13.66 13.44 27.68
C LEU A 26 -14.15 14.85 28.07
N LEU A 27 -14.72 15.58 27.11
CA LEU A 27 -15.31 16.90 27.39
C LEU A 27 -16.47 16.83 28.37
N ARG A 28 -17.36 15.83 28.22
CA ARG A 28 -18.47 15.59 29.16
C ARG A 28 -17.98 15.25 30.56
N LEU A 29 -16.94 14.42 30.67
CA LEU A 29 -16.29 14.11 31.95
C LEU A 29 -15.60 15.32 32.58
N HIS A 30 -15.18 16.31 31.75
CA HIS A 30 -14.51 17.50 32.21
C HIS A 30 -15.46 18.65 32.55
N LEU A 31 -16.65 18.67 31.98
CA LEU A 31 -17.69 19.69 32.17
C LEU A 31 -18.72 19.36 33.27
N ASP A 32 -18.68 18.12 33.81
CA ASP A 32 -19.53 17.78 34.96
C ASP A 32 -19.02 18.54 36.18
N ASP A 33 -19.85 19.50 36.62
CA ASP A 33 -19.67 20.50 37.63
C ASP A 33 -19.04 19.99 38.94
N ASN A 34 -17.86 20.37 39.17
CA ASN A 34 -17.28 20.82 40.46
C ASN A 34 -15.75 20.67 40.32
N GLY A 35 -15.12 21.82 40.25
CA GLY A 35 -13.70 21.99 40.16
C GLY A 35 -12.87 20.91 40.87
N TRP A 36 -11.90 20.40 40.18
CA TRP A 36 -10.92 19.36 40.52
C TRP A 36 -11.51 18.05 41.09
N MET A 37 -11.68 17.09 40.19
CA MET A 37 -12.16 15.74 40.51
C MET A 37 -11.42 15.10 41.66
N PRO A 38 -12.12 14.62 42.70
CA PRO A 38 -11.59 13.53 43.49
C PRO A 38 -11.30 12.34 42.57
N ALA A 39 -10.17 11.71 42.79
CA ALA A 39 -9.72 10.55 41.99
C ALA A 39 -10.90 9.65 41.62
N PRO A 40 -11.02 9.20 40.34
CA PRO A 40 -12.19 8.49 39.87
C PRO A 40 -12.42 7.30 40.76
N ARG A 41 -13.54 7.30 41.47
CA ARG A 41 -14.01 6.13 42.21
C ARG A 41 -14.12 5.02 41.18
N ARG A 42 -13.03 4.19 41.11
CA ARG A 42 -12.92 2.94 40.34
C ARG A 42 -13.83 2.95 39.10
N ALA A 43 -13.34 3.60 38.02
CA ALA A 43 -13.93 3.37 36.71
C ALA A 43 -14.10 1.86 36.58
N PRO A 44 -15.31 1.34 36.34
CA PRO A 44 -15.51 -0.10 36.39
C PRO A 44 -14.53 -0.75 35.42
N LEU A 45 -13.84 -1.77 35.89
CA LEU A 45 -12.80 -2.51 35.11
C LEU A 45 -13.31 -2.83 33.68
N TRP A 46 -14.61 -2.99 33.55
CA TRP A 46 -15.33 -3.23 32.30
C TRP A 46 -15.18 -2.11 31.24
N THR A 47 -15.07 -0.84 31.62
CA THR A 47 -14.86 0.24 30.63
C THR A 47 -13.46 0.21 30.04
N ALA A 48 -12.47 -0.12 30.85
CA ALA A 48 -11.09 -0.31 30.39
C ALA A 48 -11.01 -1.55 29.46
N ILE A 49 -11.63 -2.67 29.86
CA ILE A 49 -11.65 -3.90 29.04
C ILE A 49 -12.38 -3.63 27.72
N ALA A 50 -13.52 -2.93 27.74
CA ALA A 50 -14.28 -2.59 26.53
C ALA A 50 -13.47 -1.68 25.58
N SER A 51 -12.74 -0.70 26.12
CA SER A 51 -11.90 0.20 25.31
C SER A 51 -10.71 -0.54 24.66
N VAL A 52 -10.00 -1.35 25.43
CA VAL A 52 -8.89 -2.17 24.91
C VAL A 52 -9.40 -3.22 23.92
N GLY A 53 -10.50 -3.90 24.24
CA GLY A 53 -11.13 -4.88 23.36
C GLY A 53 -11.60 -4.27 22.04
N GLY A 54 -12.25 -3.09 22.09
CA GLY A 54 -12.67 -2.35 20.91
C GLY A 54 -11.50 -1.93 20.01
N TYR A 55 -10.42 -1.44 20.61
CA TYR A 55 -9.20 -1.10 19.87
C TYR A 55 -8.55 -2.34 19.23
N ALA A 56 -8.42 -3.43 19.97
CA ALA A 56 -7.87 -4.69 19.47
C ALA A 56 -8.74 -5.26 18.32
N ALA A 57 -10.07 -5.21 18.43
CA ALA A 57 -10.98 -5.61 17.37
C ALA A 57 -10.84 -4.73 16.13
N LEU A 58 -10.70 -3.42 16.28
CA LEU A 58 -10.45 -2.50 15.18
C LEU A 58 -9.14 -2.81 14.46
N CYS A 59 -8.05 -3.01 15.21
CA CYS A 59 -6.75 -3.40 14.67
C CYS A 59 -6.83 -4.74 13.92
N ALA A 60 -7.51 -5.74 14.48
CA ALA A 60 -7.72 -7.04 13.85
C ALA A 60 -8.55 -6.92 12.55
N LEU A 61 -9.58 -6.09 12.54
CA LEU A 61 -10.41 -5.82 11.37
C LEU A 61 -9.60 -5.15 10.25
N LEU A 62 -8.81 -4.11 10.58
CA LEU A 62 -7.94 -3.43 9.64
C LEU A 62 -6.87 -4.37 9.07
N TRP A 63 -6.28 -5.19 9.93
CA TRP A 63 -5.30 -6.21 9.50
C TRP A 63 -5.93 -7.26 8.58
N TRP A 64 -7.16 -7.70 8.86
CA TRP A 64 -7.88 -8.65 8.01
C TRP A 64 -8.27 -8.05 6.66
N GLN A 65 -8.69 -6.78 6.65
CA GLN A 65 -8.99 -6.05 5.40
C GLN A 65 -7.74 -5.78 4.56
N GLY A 66 -6.59 -5.57 5.20
CA GLY A 66 -5.29 -5.37 4.55
C GLY A 66 -4.63 -6.66 4.07
N ARG A 67 -5.19 -7.84 4.34
CA ARG A 67 -4.62 -9.08 3.82
C ARG A 67 -4.72 -9.10 2.30
N PRO A 68 -3.62 -9.35 1.59
CA PRO A 68 -3.67 -9.53 0.14
C PRO A 68 -4.66 -10.65 -0.16
N ARG A 69 -5.66 -10.35 -0.98
CA ARG A 69 -6.56 -11.39 -1.50
C ARG A 69 -5.70 -12.41 -2.21
N ARG A 70 -5.77 -13.68 -1.81
CA ARG A 70 -5.13 -14.77 -2.55
C ARG A 70 -5.66 -14.72 -3.98
N GLU A 71 -4.78 -14.35 -4.90
CA GLU A 71 -5.07 -14.39 -6.33
C GLU A 71 -5.35 -15.84 -6.72
N ARG A 72 -6.59 -16.12 -7.10
CA ARG A 72 -6.90 -17.33 -7.85
C ARG A 72 -6.42 -17.08 -9.28
N ILE A 73 -5.18 -17.42 -9.57
CA ILE A 73 -4.64 -17.43 -10.92
C ILE A 73 -5.16 -18.72 -11.54
N ASP A 74 -5.87 -18.60 -12.66
CA ASP A 74 -6.20 -19.75 -13.49
C ASP A 74 -4.87 -20.38 -13.97
N PRO A 75 -4.61 -21.66 -13.69
CA PRO A 75 -3.36 -22.32 -14.09
C PRO A 75 -3.11 -22.29 -15.60
N ALA A 76 -4.16 -22.08 -16.40
CA ALA A 76 -4.07 -22.01 -17.87
C ALA A 76 -3.64 -20.61 -18.37
N GLN A 77 -3.70 -19.57 -17.55
CA GLN A 77 -3.32 -18.20 -17.93
C GLN A 77 -1.98 -17.83 -17.32
N ARG A 78 -1.03 -17.45 -18.17
CA ARG A 78 0.23 -16.83 -17.69
C ARG A 78 -0.06 -15.40 -17.19
N PRO A 79 0.13 -15.12 -15.89
CA PRO A 79 -0.23 -13.84 -15.33
C PRO A 79 0.72 -12.73 -15.82
N ILE A 80 0.18 -11.54 -16.02
CA ILE A 80 0.97 -10.33 -16.18
C ILE A 80 1.58 -9.99 -14.82
N LEU A 81 2.89 -9.91 -14.73
CA LEU A 81 3.60 -9.46 -13.55
C LEU A 81 3.52 -7.93 -13.47
N LEU A 82 2.83 -7.40 -12.48
CA LEU A 82 2.74 -5.96 -12.21
C LEU A 82 3.58 -5.62 -11.00
N VAL A 83 4.61 -4.83 -11.21
CA VAL A 83 5.61 -4.48 -10.20
C VAL A 83 5.52 -2.99 -9.87
N TRP A 84 5.57 -2.66 -8.59
CA TRP A 84 5.60 -1.27 -8.18
C TRP A 84 6.78 -0.95 -7.26
N ALA A 85 7.28 0.28 -7.39
CA ALA A 85 8.26 0.89 -6.50
C ALA A 85 7.77 2.29 -6.12
N SER A 86 7.54 2.55 -4.82
CA SER A 86 6.90 3.78 -4.37
C SER A 86 7.42 4.23 -3.00
N GLN A 87 7.84 5.48 -2.88
CA GLN A 87 8.21 6.06 -1.58
C GLN A 87 6.97 6.57 -0.82
N THR A 88 6.07 7.26 -1.52
CA THR A 88 4.91 7.92 -0.93
C THR A 88 3.62 7.11 -1.02
N GLY A 89 3.66 5.94 -1.66
CA GLY A 89 2.51 5.08 -1.89
C GLY A 89 1.75 5.36 -3.19
N PHE A 90 2.06 6.43 -3.93
CA PHE A 90 1.32 6.77 -5.16
C PHE A 90 1.48 5.72 -6.27
N ALA A 91 2.72 5.27 -6.54
CA ALA A 91 2.95 4.19 -7.52
C ALA A 91 2.27 2.88 -7.10
N ALA A 92 2.22 2.56 -5.80
CA ALA A 92 1.51 1.40 -5.28
C ALA A 92 -0.01 1.50 -5.54
N GLN A 93 -0.63 2.65 -5.27
CA GLN A 93 -2.05 2.87 -5.55
C GLN A 93 -2.36 2.78 -7.05
N LEU A 94 -1.49 3.31 -7.89
CA LEU A 94 -1.64 3.25 -9.34
C LEU A 94 -1.53 1.79 -9.82
N ALA A 95 -0.58 1.03 -9.28
CA ALA A 95 -0.42 -0.40 -9.57
C ALA A 95 -1.64 -1.22 -9.15
N GLU A 96 -2.21 -0.96 -7.96
CA GLU A 96 -3.45 -1.61 -7.53
C GLU A 96 -4.62 -1.33 -8.48
N ARG A 97 -4.81 -0.06 -8.88
CA ARG A 97 -5.86 0.32 -9.82
C ARG A 97 -5.66 -0.33 -11.19
N SER A 98 -4.41 -0.38 -11.68
CA SER A 98 -4.06 -1.02 -12.94
C SER A 98 -4.31 -2.53 -12.87
N ALA A 99 -3.94 -3.18 -11.76
CA ALA A 99 -4.22 -4.59 -11.53
C ALA A 99 -5.73 -4.89 -11.53
N ASP A 100 -6.53 -4.06 -10.87
CA ASP A 100 -7.98 -4.22 -10.83
C ASP A 100 -8.62 -4.00 -12.22
N ALA A 101 -8.13 -3.05 -13.00
CA ALA A 101 -8.58 -2.83 -14.37
C ALA A 101 -8.26 -4.01 -15.28
N LEU A 102 -7.03 -4.55 -15.22
CA LEU A 102 -6.61 -5.72 -15.99
C LEU A 102 -7.40 -6.97 -15.60
N ARG A 103 -7.63 -7.19 -14.30
CA ARG A 103 -8.47 -8.29 -13.80
C ARG A 103 -9.91 -8.17 -14.26
N SER A 104 -10.45 -6.95 -14.27
CA SER A 104 -11.81 -6.68 -14.78
C SER A 104 -11.93 -6.95 -16.27
N ALA A 105 -10.83 -6.83 -17.01
CA ALA A 105 -10.72 -7.21 -18.42
C ALA A 105 -10.48 -8.73 -18.63
N GLY A 106 -10.50 -9.54 -17.57
CA GLY A 106 -10.33 -10.99 -17.64
C GLY A 106 -8.87 -11.46 -17.70
N LEU A 107 -7.90 -10.58 -17.45
CA LEU A 107 -6.48 -10.92 -17.45
C LEU A 107 -6.01 -11.36 -16.04
N ALA A 108 -5.21 -12.42 -15.99
CA ALA A 108 -4.53 -12.82 -14.76
C ALA A 108 -3.40 -11.82 -14.45
N VAL A 109 -3.35 -11.30 -13.22
CA VAL A 109 -2.34 -10.31 -12.80
C VAL A 109 -1.72 -10.73 -11.48
N ARG A 110 -0.40 -10.76 -11.44
CA ARG A 110 0.40 -10.96 -10.23
C ARG A 110 1.01 -9.63 -9.81
N LEU A 111 0.43 -8.99 -8.79
CA LEU A 111 0.92 -7.72 -8.24
C LEU A 111 2.01 -7.98 -7.20
N ARG A 112 3.15 -7.29 -7.32
CA ARG A 112 4.31 -7.39 -6.41
C ARG A 112 4.94 -6.03 -6.13
N SER A 113 5.45 -5.88 -4.91
CA SER A 113 6.43 -4.82 -4.61
C SER A 113 7.79 -5.20 -5.20
N ILE A 114 8.57 -4.22 -5.63
CA ILE A 114 9.88 -4.45 -6.26
C ILE A 114 10.87 -5.20 -5.35
N GLU A 115 10.77 -5.05 -4.04
CA GLU A 115 11.57 -5.79 -3.05
C GLU A 115 11.32 -7.30 -3.07
N GLN A 116 10.12 -7.72 -3.53
CA GLN A 116 9.67 -9.12 -3.60
C GLN A 116 10.09 -9.80 -4.91
N LEU A 117 10.72 -9.05 -5.82
CA LEU A 117 11.22 -9.63 -7.06
C LEU A 117 12.47 -10.48 -6.82
N ASP A 118 12.49 -11.61 -7.49
CA ASP A 118 13.65 -12.46 -7.64
C ASP A 118 13.84 -12.90 -9.11
N ALA A 119 15.01 -13.45 -9.40
CA ALA A 119 15.35 -13.88 -10.75
C ALA A 119 14.42 -15.01 -11.26
N ALA A 120 13.95 -15.88 -10.37
CA ALA A 120 13.07 -16.98 -10.72
C ALA A 120 11.70 -16.48 -11.17
N LEU A 121 11.14 -15.48 -10.46
CA LEU A 121 9.86 -14.86 -10.80
C LEU A 121 9.93 -14.13 -12.14
N LEU A 122 11.02 -13.43 -12.43
CA LEU A 122 11.23 -12.78 -13.73
C LEU A 122 11.40 -13.80 -14.86
N ALA A 123 12.15 -14.87 -14.61
CA ALA A 123 12.35 -15.94 -15.59
C ALA A 123 11.05 -16.69 -15.91
N ASP A 124 10.14 -16.85 -14.94
CA ASP A 124 8.82 -17.49 -15.11
C ASP A 124 7.79 -16.56 -15.76
N SER A 125 8.08 -15.25 -15.88
CA SER A 125 7.16 -14.26 -16.41
C SER A 125 7.39 -14.01 -17.89
N GLU A 126 6.31 -13.97 -18.68
CA GLU A 126 6.36 -13.58 -20.11
C GLU A 126 6.11 -12.09 -20.29
N ARG A 127 5.32 -11.48 -19.40
CA ARG A 127 4.94 -10.06 -19.46
C ARG A 127 5.08 -9.43 -18.10
N ALA A 128 5.76 -8.27 -18.06
CA ALA A 128 5.91 -7.47 -16.85
C ALA A 128 5.60 -6.00 -17.11
N LEU A 129 4.92 -5.36 -16.16
CA LEU A 129 4.69 -3.93 -16.14
C LEU A 129 5.30 -3.38 -14.85
N PHE A 130 6.17 -2.39 -14.98
CA PHE A 130 6.80 -1.71 -13.85
C PHE A 130 6.20 -0.32 -13.69
N ILE A 131 5.80 0.02 -12.48
CA ILE A 131 5.37 1.37 -12.10
C ILE A 131 6.33 1.84 -11.01
N ALA A 132 7.27 2.69 -11.40
CA ALA A 132 8.41 3.05 -10.58
C ALA A 132 8.45 4.56 -10.33
N SER A 133 8.40 4.98 -9.07
CA SER A 133 8.65 6.36 -8.70
C SER A 133 10.13 6.60 -8.44
N THR A 134 10.59 7.77 -8.87
CA THR A 134 11.91 8.32 -8.54
C THR A 134 11.75 9.27 -7.37
N THR A 135 12.69 9.27 -6.44
CA THR A 135 12.70 10.10 -5.23
C THR A 135 13.90 11.04 -5.22
N GLY A 136 13.75 12.18 -4.56
CA GLY A 136 14.85 13.15 -4.46
C GLY A 136 15.50 13.50 -5.79
N GLU A 137 16.81 13.53 -5.81
CA GLU A 137 17.62 13.90 -6.98
C GLU A 137 17.81 12.78 -8.01
N GLY A 138 16.98 11.75 -7.98
CA GLY A 138 17.07 10.64 -8.95
C GLY A 138 17.12 9.26 -8.32
N ASP A 139 16.98 9.18 -6.99
CA ASP A 139 17.14 7.96 -6.24
C ASP A 139 15.93 7.02 -6.38
N PRO A 140 16.14 5.69 -6.32
CA PRO A 140 15.06 4.73 -6.18
C PRO A 140 14.40 4.84 -4.78
N PRO A 141 13.14 4.43 -4.63
CA PRO A 141 12.52 4.29 -3.31
C PRO A 141 13.32 3.36 -2.39
N ASP A 142 13.34 3.66 -1.08
CA ASP A 142 14.15 2.92 -0.08
C ASP A 142 13.97 1.41 -0.12
N HIS A 143 12.73 0.95 -0.29
CA HIS A 143 12.42 -0.48 -0.36
C HIS A 143 12.88 -1.15 -1.67
N ALA A 144 13.32 -0.39 -2.69
CA ALA A 144 13.93 -0.95 -3.90
C ALA A 144 15.41 -1.34 -3.70
N ALA A 145 16.06 -0.90 -2.62
CA ALA A 145 17.47 -1.18 -2.36
C ALA A 145 17.83 -2.70 -2.36
N PRO A 146 17.02 -3.63 -1.84
CA PRO A 146 17.31 -5.06 -1.95
C PRO A 146 17.28 -5.57 -3.39
N PHE A 147 16.39 -5.06 -4.23
CA PHE A 147 16.30 -5.40 -5.66
C PHE A 147 17.54 -4.94 -6.41
N LEU A 148 17.95 -3.67 -6.23
CA LEU A 148 19.16 -3.13 -6.86
C LEU A 148 20.40 -3.99 -6.52
N ARG A 149 20.59 -4.30 -5.24
CA ARG A 149 21.76 -5.09 -4.80
C ARG A 149 21.77 -6.52 -5.31
N ARG A 150 20.60 -7.18 -5.42
CA ARG A 150 20.50 -8.61 -5.71
C ARG A 150 20.31 -8.90 -7.20
N LEU A 151 19.53 -8.08 -7.89
CA LEU A 151 19.12 -8.35 -9.27
C LEU A 151 19.78 -7.43 -10.28
N MET A 152 19.86 -6.14 -10.03
CA MET A 152 20.44 -5.21 -11.00
C MET A 152 21.97 -5.34 -11.13
N THR A 153 22.64 -5.96 -10.16
CA THR A 153 24.07 -6.32 -10.27
C THR A 153 24.30 -7.57 -11.12
N ALA A 154 23.25 -8.35 -11.34
CA ALA A 154 23.29 -9.54 -12.20
C ALA A 154 22.71 -9.20 -13.58
N THR A 155 23.16 -9.92 -14.60
CA THR A 155 22.58 -9.87 -15.95
C THR A 155 21.77 -11.12 -16.22
N PRO A 156 20.54 -11.24 -15.70
CA PRO A 156 19.71 -12.39 -15.99
C PRO A 156 19.32 -12.40 -17.47
N SER A 157 19.22 -13.57 -18.07
CA SER A 157 18.74 -13.69 -19.45
C SER A 157 17.22 -13.48 -19.47
N LEU A 158 16.78 -12.27 -19.78
CA LEU A 158 15.37 -11.85 -19.84
C LEU A 158 14.86 -11.63 -21.27
N GLY A 159 15.56 -12.12 -22.30
CA GLY A 159 15.20 -11.90 -23.70
C GLY A 159 13.81 -12.44 -24.11
N HIS A 160 13.17 -13.24 -23.25
CA HIS A 160 11.80 -13.74 -23.43
C HIS A 160 10.75 -12.81 -22.79
N LEU A 161 11.16 -11.85 -21.95
CA LEU A 161 10.28 -11.00 -21.17
C LEU A 161 9.85 -9.78 -22.00
N HIS A 162 8.56 -9.66 -22.25
CA HIS A 162 7.97 -8.44 -22.77
C HIS A 162 7.63 -7.52 -21.60
N TYR A 163 8.24 -6.36 -21.55
CA TYR A 163 8.03 -5.44 -20.43
C TYR A 163 7.62 -4.04 -20.86
N GLY A 164 7.08 -3.28 -19.91
CA GLY A 164 6.82 -1.86 -20.02
C GLY A 164 7.11 -1.18 -18.70
N VAL A 165 7.66 0.03 -18.76
CA VAL A 165 7.99 0.84 -17.59
C VAL A 165 7.17 2.12 -17.60
N LEU A 166 6.40 2.36 -16.54
CA LEU A 166 5.80 3.65 -16.24
C LEU A 166 6.66 4.32 -15.17
N ALA A 167 7.51 5.22 -15.59
CA ALA A 167 8.35 6.01 -14.72
C ALA A 167 7.61 7.23 -14.19
N LEU A 168 7.62 7.41 -12.89
CA LEU A 168 7.03 8.54 -12.19
C LEU A 168 8.13 9.37 -11.56
N GLY A 169 8.06 10.68 -11.73
CA GLY A 169 9.01 11.64 -11.17
C GLY A 169 8.46 13.05 -11.25
N ASP A 170 9.15 13.97 -10.60
CA ASP A 170 8.86 15.40 -10.70
C ASP A 170 9.84 16.02 -11.70
N HIS A 171 9.31 16.65 -12.75
CA HIS A 171 10.07 17.25 -13.84
C HIS A 171 10.88 18.48 -13.42
N SER A 172 10.69 18.99 -12.21
CA SER A 172 11.50 20.07 -11.65
C SER A 172 12.90 19.62 -11.22
N TYR A 173 13.13 18.31 -11.06
CA TYR A 173 14.42 17.75 -10.70
C TYR A 173 15.27 17.43 -11.95
N ALA A 174 16.60 17.63 -11.82
CA ALA A 174 17.54 17.40 -12.91
C ALA A 174 17.56 15.95 -13.42
N HIS A 175 17.35 14.99 -12.52
CA HIS A 175 17.32 13.55 -12.84
C HIS A 175 15.89 13.01 -12.86
N PHE A 176 15.02 13.69 -13.62
CA PHE A 176 13.64 13.30 -13.82
C PHE A 176 13.49 11.84 -14.25
N CYS A 177 12.69 11.06 -13.52
CA CYS A 177 12.42 9.64 -13.79
C CYS A 177 13.67 8.73 -13.86
N ALA A 178 14.79 9.11 -13.23
CA ALA A 178 16.05 8.40 -13.35
C ALA A 178 15.96 6.92 -12.98
N PHE A 179 15.24 6.57 -11.92
CA PHE A 179 15.07 5.18 -11.54
C PHE A 179 14.29 4.37 -12.59
N GLY A 180 13.30 4.98 -13.24
CA GLY A 180 12.57 4.34 -14.35
C GLY A 180 13.48 4.09 -15.55
N HIS A 181 14.32 5.05 -15.91
CA HIS A 181 15.33 4.88 -16.96
C HIS A 181 16.35 3.78 -16.61
N GLN A 182 16.79 3.75 -15.35
CA GLN A 182 17.70 2.71 -14.87
C GLN A 182 17.11 1.30 -14.96
N LEU A 183 15.78 1.17 -14.75
CA LEU A 183 15.07 -0.10 -14.93
C LEU A 183 14.94 -0.49 -16.40
N ASP A 184 14.76 0.49 -17.30
CA ASP A 184 14.64 0.27 -18.73
C ASP A 184 15.98 -0.14 -19.36
N ASP A 185 17.06 0.46 -18.89
CA ASP A 185 18.44 0.18 -19.35
C ASP A 185 18.96 -1.18 -18.87
N TRP A 186 18.39 -1.71 -17.77
CA TRP A 186 18.82 -2.97 -17.17
C TRP A 186 18.24 -4.20 -17.87
#